data_a9c7ba0f0e720a0e45c7735e30a4dc44
#
_entry.id   a9c7ba0f0e720a0e45c7735e30a4dc44
#
_cell.length_a   1.000
_cell.length_b   1.000
_cell.length_c   1.000
_cell.angle_alpha   90.00
_cell.angle_beta   90.00
_cell.angle_gamma   90.00
#
_symmetry.space_group_name_H-M   'P 1'
#
loop_
_entity.id
_entity.type
_entity.pdbx_description
1 polymer ?
#
loop_
_entity_poly.entity_id
_entity_poly.type
_entity_poly.pdbx_seq_one_letter_code
_entity_poly.pdbx_strand_id
1 'polypeptide(L)'
;MEWINLMETNEPITSHKQNNKVLSSASFLMLIGLMLMAMLTAIQPLQPNDFFPYVRIGEEIVRTKSIPATEFMTYTQGGKPVEYQYWLPSVILWGINKAGGITLTSITVMLCIAAYYFLLWKCLQELEIIPVLALTCLFVFGLTAGSYYIARPQVFAFPLFSLTLLLLIKWQKSDNRLLWLLPIITILWVNLHGSFIVQFFLLVPAIIFGTGNRKKLIIAVIVALFATMVNAYGFGIWKSIFTIVRNEANQIYSLEFQKPTNEGWQANILFGSFLVIPVLTALLRPKVKFIYWIWFAGFGWMALSGIRYGIWYLGLLIILMCLLLNSYVTTLFKRELFQNRSMNLVVSVFLFMIVIAVLPGIREYWWKKGPPSYAETTPIKAAAWLHQNPQLPGEVWCDFTSCTYLTYALPERKLFMTNRMDDFPVEQYQDYLKVTNGFHNWQQVLDKYNIHLVLFDYVELTQLDETISGSAKWEEVYCDERFKILVQN
;
A
#
# COMPACT_ATOMS: atom_id res chain seq x y z
N MET A 1 60.82 -5.89 45.38
CA MET A 1 59.70 -5.68 46.29
C MET A 1 59.17 -4.24 46.12
N GLU A 2 58.62 -3.94 44.93
CA GLU A 2 58.04 -2.63 44.58
C GLU A 2 57.22 -2.73 43.29
N TRP A 3 56.16 -3.54 43.28
CA TRP A 3 55.18 -3.65 42.18
C TRP A 3 53.84 -4.17 42.68
N ILE A 4 53.30 -3.58 43.79
CA ILE A 4 51.93 -3.83 44.24
C ILE A 4 51.47 -2.54 44.90
N ASN A 5 50.95 -1.59 44.12
CA ASN A 5 50.08 -0.50 44.60
C ASN A 5 49.69 0.42 43.42
N LEU A 6 48.88 -0.10 42.49
CA LEU A 6 48.15 0.71 41.49
C LEU A 6 46.88 -0.04 41.04
N MET A 7 46.06 -0.37 42.03
CA MET A 7 44.68 -0.75 41.80
C MET A 7 43.89 -0.17 42.97
N GLU A 8 43.21 0.89 42.73
CA GLU A 8 41.99 1.37 43.37
C GLU A 8 41.81 2.86 43.15
N THR A 9 41.23 3.23 42.00
CA THR A 9 40.42 4.42 41.90
C THR A 9 39.14 4.04 41.22
N ASN A 10 38.16 3.60 42.04
CA ASN A 10 36.76 3.51 41.68
C ASN A 10 36.21 4.92 41.42
N GLU A 11 36.18 5.39 40.18
CA GLU A 11 35.30 6.46 39.80
C GLU A 11 33.94 5.90 39.39
N PRO A 12 32.83 6.40 39.93
CA PRO A 12 31.50 5.89 39.60
C PRO A 12 31.11 6.33 38.20
N ILE A 13 30.72 5.35 37.40
CA ILE A 13 30.10 5.52 36.06
C ILE A 13 28.78 6.30 36.22
N THR A 14 28.82 7.62 36.20
CA THR A 14 27.63 8.48 36.23
C THR A 14 27.46 9.34 34.98
N SER A 15 27.87 8.84 33.79
CA SER A 15 27.72 9.61 32.54
C SER A 15 26.64 9.12 31.57
N HIS A 16 25.87 8.08 31.91
CA HIS A 16 24.89 7.51 30.95
C HIS A 16 23.54 8.23 30.84
N LYS A 17 23.18 9.16 31.77
CA LYS A 17 21.86 9.83 31.71
C LYS A 17 21.82 11.14 30.93
N GLN A 18 22.97 11.77 30.66
CA GLN A 18 23.00 13.07 29.96
C GLN A 18 23.00 12.95 28.42
N ASN A 19 23.41 11.79 27.88
CA ASN A 19 23.47 11.54 26.43
C ASN A 19 22.12 11.27 25.77
N ASN A 20 21.09 10.83 26.50
CA ASN A 20 19.80 10.50 25.94
C ASN A 20 18.95 11.69 25.47
N LYS A 21 19.17 12.90 26.02
CA LYS A 21 18.38 14.10 25.67
C LYS A 21 18.86 14.79 24.38
N VAL A 22 20.15 14.73 24.08
CA VAL A 22 20.71 15.35 22.85
C VAL A 22 20.39 14.50 21.61
N LEU A 23 20.44 13.18 21.73
CA LEU A 23 19.99 12.23 20.71
C LEU A 23 18.49 12.39 20.38
N SER A 24 17.66 12.75 21.36
CA SER A 24 16.21 12.88 21.15
C SER A 24 15.82 14.04 20.23
N SER A 25 16.51 15.18 20.27
CA SER A 25 16.14 16.35 19.45
C SER A 25 16.54 16.17 17.98
N ALA A 26 17.70 15.58 17.70
CA ALA A 26 18.13 15.26 16.34
C ALA A 26 17.24 14.18 15.70
N SER A 27 16.98 13.12 16.45
CA SER A 27 16.05 12.05 16.03
C SER A 27 14.64 12.59 15.74
N PHE A 28 14.18 13.54 16.52
CA PHE A 28 12.87 14.17 16.35
C PHE A 28 12.81 15.00 15.05
N LEU A 29 13.81 15.85 14.81
CA LEU A 29 13.88 16.67 13.59
C LEU A 29 13.97 15.82 12.31
N MET A 30 14.77 14.75 12.36
CA MET A 30 14.89 13.81 11.24
C MET A 30 13.61 13.01 11.04
N LEU A 31 12.91 12.62 12.13
CA LEU A 31 11.61 11.98 12.04
C LEU A 31 10.57 12.89 11.39
N ILE A 32 10.55 14.17 11.74
CA ILE A 32 9.70 15.17 11.08
C ILE A 32 10.02 15.23 9.58
N GLY A 33 11.30 15.26 9.19
CA GLY A 33 11.71 15.25 7.79
C GLY A 33 11.20 14.01 7.05
N LEU A 34 11.30 12.85 7.68
CA LEU A 34 10.79 11.60 7.12
C LEU A 34 9.25 11.58 7.01
N MET A 35 8.55 12.06 8.03
CA MET A 35 7.10 12.18 8.02
C MET A 35 6.64 13.17 6.94
N LEU A 36 7.32 14.31 6.79
CA LEU A 36 7.06 15.26 5.71
C LEU A 36 7.29 14.62 4.34
N MET A 37 8.35 13.81 4.19
CA MET A 37 8.58 13.06 2.95
C MET A 37 7.45 12.06 2.67
N ALA A 38 7.05 11.27 3.66
CA ALA A 38 5.93 10.34 3.51
C ALA A 38 4.63 11.07 3.16
N MET A 39 4.39 12.21 3.78
CA MET A 39 3.28 13.10 3.46
C MET A 39 3.35 13.62 2.02
N LEU A 40 4.51 14.10 1.58
CA LEU A 40 4.69 14.63 0.23
C LEU A 40 4.54 13.55 -0.85
N THR A 41 4.97 12.31 -0.61
CA THR A 41 4.77 11.19 -1.54
C THR A 41 3.32 10.73 -1.61
N ALA A 42 2.53 10.95 -0.55
CA ALA A 42 1.12 10.61 -0.50
C ALA A 42 0.22 11.70 -1.14
N ILE A 43 0.73 12.90 -1.37
CA ILE A 43 0.01 13.99 -2.03
C ILE A 43 0.13 13.81 -3.55
N GLN A 44 -0.62 12.87 -4.07
CA GLN A 44 -0.77 12.66 -5.51
C GLN A 44 -2.22 12.89 -5.91
N PRO A 45 -2.49 13.26 -7.18
CA PRO A 45 -3.85 13.27 -7.70
C PRO A 45 -4.50 11.91 -7.46
N LEU A 46 -5.77 11.93 -7.04
CA LEU A 46 -6.51 10.70 -6.83
C LEU A 46 -6.73 10.01 -8.18
N GLN A 47 -6.07 8.88 -8.37
CA GLN A 47 -6.22 8.06 -9.54
C GLN A 47 -7.59 7.35 -9.52
N PRO A 48 -8.20 7.06 -10.66
CA PRO A 48 -9.37 6.20 -10.76
C PRO A 48 -8.96 4.74 -10.47
N ASN A 49 -8.93 4.40 -9.19
CA ASN A 49 -8.51 3.11 -8.64
C ASN A 49 -9.59 2.54 -7.71
N ASP A 50 -9.24 1.53 -6.94
CA ASP A 50 -10.14 0.84 -6.00
C ASP A 50 -10.89 1.78 -5.03
N PHE A 51 -10.44 3.01 -4.82
CA PHE A 51 -11.07 3.97 -3.93
C PHE A 51 -12.56 4.16 -4.24
N PHE A 52 -12.91 4.38 -5.50
CA PHE A 52 -14.26 4.72 -5.90
C PHE A 52 -15.27 3.59 -5.69
N PRO A 53 -15.03 2.35 -6.15
CA PRO A 53 -15.91 1.23 -5.84
C PRO A 53 -16.08 1.00 -4.34
N TYR A 54 -15.00 1.16 -3.55
CA TYR A 54 -15.11 1.00 -2.10
C TYR A 54 -15.91 2.12 -1.43
N VAL A 55 -15.80 3.36 -1.90
CA VAL A 55 -16.68 4.45 -1.45
C VAL A 55 -18.14 4.13 -1.77
N ARG A 56 -18.43 3.62 -2.98
CA ARG A 56 -19.79 3.23 -3.39
C ARG A 56 -20.33 2.06 -2.55
N ILE A 57 -19.51 1.05 -2.27
CA ILE A 57 -19.85 -0.06 -1.37
C ILE A 57 -20.15 0.47 0.04
N GLY A 58 -19.29 1.38 0.55
CA GLY A 58 -19.49 2.01 1.87
C GLY A 58 -20.79 2.79 1.97
N GLU A 59 -21.14 3.54 0.93
CA GLU A 59 -22.42 4.24 0.82
C GLU A 59 -23.60 3.27 0.92
N GLU A 60 -23.55 2.18 0.16
CA GLU A 60 -24.59 1.16 0.16
C GLU A 60 -24.75 0.49 1.51
N ILE A 61 -23.64 0.14 2.18
CA ILE A 61 -23.66 -0.44 3.53
C ILE A 61 -24.32 0.51 4.53
N VAL A 62 -23.99 1.79 4.50
CA VAL A 62 -24.55 2.78 5.43
C VAL A 62 -26.03 3.03 5.12
N ARG A 63 -26.42 3.08 3.85
CA ARG A 63 -27.79 3.26 3.39
C ARG A 63 -28.70 2.10 3.80
N THR A 64 -28.22 0.85 3.57
CA THR A 64 -29.01 -0.37 3.83
C THR A 64 -28.83 -0.94 5.24
N LYS A 65 -27.84 -0.43 5.99
CA LYS A 65 -27.40 -0.96 7.30
C LYS A 65 -27.02 -2.44 7.25
N SER A 66 -26.60 -2.92 6.09
CA SER A 66 -26.19 -4.31 5.86
C SER A 66 -25.08 -4.37 4.80
N ILE A 67 -24.22 -5.37 4.90
CA ILE A 67 -23.25 -5.65 3.86
C ILE A 67 -23.99 -6.31 2.69
N PRO A 68 -23.91 -5.77 1.45
CA PRO A 68 -24.58 -6.38 0.31
C PRO A 68 -24.11 -7.82 0.09
N ALA A 69 -25.02 -8.73 -0.15
CA ALA A 69 -24.73 -10.14 -0.41
C ALA A 69 -24.63 -10.46 -1.92
N THR A 70 -25.00 -9.49 -2.77
CA THR A 70 -25.03 -9.65 -4.21
C THR A 70 -24.37 -8.44 -4.89
N GLU A 71 -23.83 -8.68 -6.08
CA GLU A 71 -23.29 -7.64 -6.95
C GLU A 71 -24.40 -6.66 -7.35
N PHE A 72 -24.13 -5.36 -7.27
CA PHE A 72 -25.13 -4.31 -7.50
C PHE A 72 -24.68 -3.16 -8.40
N MET A 73 -23.41 -3.12 -8.80
CA MET A 73 -22.81 -2.04 -9.61
C MET A 73 -22.85 -2.34 -11.11
N THR A 74 -22.92 -3.62 -11.50
CA THR A 74 -22.87 -4.02 -12.88
C THR A 74 -24.16 -4.71 -13.33
N TYR A 75 -24.44 -4.71 -14.64
CA TYR A 75 -25.57 -5.47 -15.18
C TYR A 75 -25.18 -6.89 -15.57
N THR A 76 -23.89 -7.12 -15.92
CA THR A 76 -23.39 -8.44 -16.36
C THR A 76 -23.33 -9.48 -15.23
N GLN A 77 -23.10 -9.04 -14.02
CA GLN A 77 -23.03 -9.89 -12.81
C GLN A 77 -24.07 -9.51 -11.77
N GLY A 78 -24.93 -8.54 -12.05
CA GLY A 78 -25.94 -8.04 -11.11
C GLY A 78 -26.79 -9.14 -10.50
N GLY A 79 -26.97 -9.10 -9.19
CA GLY A 79 -27.71 -10.08 -8.42
C GLY A 79 -26.96 -11.38 -8.07
N LYS A 80 -25.77 -11.63 -8.62
CA LYS A 80 -24.96 -12.80 -8.27
C LYS A 80 -24.35 -12.65 -6.87
N PRO A 81 -24.19 -13.75 -6.12
CA PRO A 81 -23.57 -13.71 -4.80
C PRO A 81 -22.14 -13.15 -4.85
N VAL A 82 -21.83 -12.23 -3.94
CA VAL A 82 -20.50 -11.62 -3.82
C VAL A 82 -20.15 -11.42 -2.35
N GLU A 83 -18.85 -11.51 -2.03
CA GLU A 83 -18.33 -11.23 -0.69
C GLU A 83 -17.57 -9.90 -0.68
N TYR A 84 -18.09 -8.90 0.03
CA TYR A 84 -17.43 -7.59 0.21
C TYR A 84 -16.53 -7.62 1.45
N GLN A 85 -15.38 -8.30 1.34
CA GLN A 85 -14.43 -8.52 2.45
C GLN A 85 -13.92 -7.21 3.06
N TYR A 86 -13.78 -6.17 2.24
CA TYR A 86 -13.28 -4.85 2.64
C TYR A 86 -14.42 -3.93 3.08
N TRP A 87 -15.42 -4.48 3.79
CA TRP A 87 -16.59 -3.72 4.21
C TRP A 87 -16.26 -2.55 5.14
N LEU A 88 -15.37 -2.77 6.14
CA LEU A 88 -15.02 -1.74 7.12
C LEU A 88 -14.24 -0.57 6.47
N PRO A 89 -13.17 -0.78 5.68
CA PRO A 89 -12.52 0.33 4.99
C PRO A 89 -13.44 1.00 3.96
N SER A 90 -14.41 0.29 3.36
CA SER A 90 -15.41 0.91 2.49
C SER A 90 -16.25 1.95 3.24
N VAL A 91 -16.74 1.60 4.42
CA VAL A 91 -17.49 2.53 5.29
C VAL A 91 -16.60 3.70 5.75
N ILE A 92 -15.34 3.42 6.12
CA ILE A 92 -14.38 4.45 6.54
C ILE A 92 -14.10 5.41 5.38
N LEU A 93 -13.78 4.91 4.18
CA LEU A 93 -13.47 5.72 3.00
C LEU A 93 -14.67 6.54 2.56
N TRP A 94 -15.89 5.97 2.57
CA TRP A 94 -17.11 6.72 2.32
C TRP A 94 -17.30 7.87 3.32
N GLY A 95 -17.14 7.59 4.63
CA GLY A 95 -17.31 8.60 5.68
C GLY A 95 -16.29 9.74 5.55
N ILE A 96 -15.03 9.40 5.29
CA ILE A 96 -13.95 10.38 5.06
C ILE A 96 -14.23 11.23 3.82
N ASN A 97 -14.59 10.58 2.70
CA ASN A 97 -14.90 11.28 1.46
C ASN A 97 -16.12 12.19 1.59
N LYS A 98 -17.16 11.74 2.29
CA LYS A 98 -18.36 12.55 2.58
C LYS A 98 -18.05 13.76 3.48
N ALA A 99 -17.14 13.60 4.45
CA ALA A 99 -16.80 14.65 5.42
C ALA A 99 -15.88 15.73 4.85
N GLY A 100 -14.94 15.38 3.98
CA GLY A 100 -13.94 16.33 3.49
C GLY A 100 -13.36 16.02 2.12
N GLY A 101 -14.05 15.19 1.34
CA GLY A 101 -13.71 14.90 -0.06
C GLY A 101 -12.31 14.30 -0.21
N ILE A 102 -11.69 14.59 -1.35
CA ILE A 102 -10.34 14.11 -1.72
C ILE A 102 -9.29 14.60 -0.72
N THR A 103 -9.41 15.84 -0.26
CA THR A 103 -8.41 16.42 0.67
C THR A 103 -8.32 15.61 1.96
N LEU A 104 -9.46 15.28 2.59
CA LEU A 104 -9.46 14.50 3.82
C LEU A 104 -9.03 13.04 3.55
N THR A 105 -9.37 12.50 2.38
CA THR A 105 -8.90 11.18 1.93
C THR A 105 -7.37 11.16 1.82
N SER A 106 -6.77 12.13 1.14
CA SER A 106 -5.31 12.25 1.01
C SER A 106 -4.63 12.42 2.37
N ILE A 107 -5.18 13.25 3.26
CA ILE A 107 -4.68 13.42 4.63
C ILE A 107 -4.72 12.07 5.38
N THR A 108 -5.78 11.29 5.23
CA THR A 108 -5.89 9.98 5.88
C THR A 108 -4.82 9.00 5.39
N VAL A 109 -4.59 8.94 4.06
CA VAL A 109 -3.50 8.15 3.47
C VAL A 109 -2.15 8.59 4.04
N MET A 110 -1.88 9.91 4.07
CA MET A 110 -0.66 10.46 4.65
C MET A 110 -0.46 10.04 6.11
N LEU A 111 -1.51 10.09 6.92
CA LEU A 111 -1.44 9.68 8.33
C LEU A 111 -1.15 8.18 8.49
N CYS A 112 -1.74 7.32 7.66
CA CYS A 112 -1.44 5.89 7.66
C CYS A 112 0.03 5.61 7.29
N ILE A 113 0.56 6.30 6.27
CA ILE A 113 1.95 6.16 5.84
C ILE A 113 2.89 6.71 6.92
N ALA A 114 2.58 7.86 7.51
CA ALA A 114 3.34 8.42 8.62
C ALA A 114 3.37 7.47 9.82
N ALA A 115 2.25 6.85 10.18
CA ALA A 115 2.17 5.87 11.24
C ALA A 115 2.99 4.60 10.93
N TYR A 116 2.97 4.12 9.68
CA TYR A 116 3.80 3.00 9.21
C TYR A 116 5.29 3.28 9.44
N TYR A 117 5.80 4.42 8.96
CA TYR A 117 7.21 4.78 9.13
C TYR A 117 7.58 5.13 10.56
N PHE A 118 6.69 5.76 11.31
CA PHE A 118 6.90 5.99 12.73
C PHE A 118 7.09 4.69 13.52
N LEU A 119 6.29 3.68 13.22
CA LEU A 119 6.39 2.36 13.86
C LEU A 119 7.65 1.61 13.41
N LEU A 120 8.04 1.70 12.13
CA LEU A 120 9.34 1.18 11.67
C LEU A 120 10.51 1.89 12.34
N TRP A 121 10.43 3.21 12.49
CA TRP A 121 11.40 3.95 13.29
C TRP A 121 11.50 3.44 14.73
N LYS A 122 10.36 3.15 15.37
CA LYS A 122 10.33 2.53 16.70
C LYS A 122 10.98 1.14 16.72
N CYS A 123 10.78 0.35 15.67
CA CYS A 123 11.48 -0.93 15.50
C CYS A 123 13.01 -0.74 15.49
N LEU A 124 13.50 0.23 14.71
CA LEU A 124 14.93 0.52 14.60
C LEU A 124 15.51 1.08 15.90
N GLN A 125 14.76 1.91 16.65
CA GLN A 125 15.15 2.35 17.99
C GLN A 125 15.28 1.19 18.97
N GLU A 126 14.31 0.27 18.97
CA GLU A 126 14.39 -0.95 19.80
C GLU A 126 15.58 -1.84 19.41
N LEU A 127 16.01 -1.83 18.16
CA LEU A 127 17.20 -2.56 17.69
C LEU A 127 18.51 -1.78 17.91
N GLU A 128 18.45 -0.63 18.58
CA GLU A 128 19.62 0.21 18.91
C GLU A 128 20.39 0.66 17.67
N ILE A 129 19.68 0.86 16.56
CA ILE A 129 20.24 1.39 15.32
C ILE A 129 20.52 2.90 15.49
N ILE A 130 21.71 3.33 15.05
CA ILE A 130 22.05 4.75 15.11
C ILE A 130 21.07 5.58 14.26
N PRO A 131 20.62 6.74 14.75
CA PRO A 131 19.56 7.54 14.13
C PRO A 131 19.80 7.87 12.66
N VAL A 132 21.01 8.28 12.30
CA VAL A 132 21.35 8.66 10.92
C VAL A 132 21.16 7.51 9.95
N LEU A 133 21.68 6.31 10.27
CA LEU A 133 21.51 5.13 9.44
C LEU A 133 20.04 4.74 9.31
N ALA A 134 19.33 4.72 10.45
CA ALA A 134 17.90 4.41 10.47
C ALA A 134 17.11 5.31 9.51
N LEU A 135 17.33 6.62 9.60
CA LEU A 135 16.60 7.60 8.80
C LEU A 135 17.00 7.59 7.34
N THR A 136 18.29 7.39 7.04
CA THR A 136 18.75 7.22 5.65
C THR A 136 18.09 6.00 5.00
N CYS A 137 18.05 4.86 5.68
CA CYS A 137 17.39 3.68 5.16
C CYS A 137 15.87 3.87 5.01
N LEU A 138 15.21 4.44 6.02
CA LEU A 138 13.78 4.77 5.93
C LEU A 138 13.48 5.71 4.77
N PHE A 139 14.34 6.70 4.52
CA PHE A 139 14.20 7.65 3.43
C PHE A 139 14.35 6.97 2.06
N VAL A 140 15.46 6.28 1.83
CA VAL A 140 15.78 5.64 0.53
C VAL A 140 14.71 4.62 0.16
N PHE A 141 14.40 3.70 1.08
CA PHE A 141 13.39 2.67 0.81
C PHE A 141 11.96 3.20 0.87
N GLY A 142 11.73 4.31 1.59
CA GLY A 142 10.46 5.01 1.60
C GLY A 142 10.11 5.60 0.23
N LEU A 143 11.08 6.19 -0.46
CA LEU A 143 10.90 6.64 -1.85
C LEU A 143 10.59 5.48 -2.79
N THR A 144 11.23 4.33 -2.59
CA THR A 144 10.99 3.11 -3.39
C THR A 144 9.54 2.62 -3.25
N ALA A 145 8.94 2.80 -2.08
CA ALA A 145 7.57 2.37 -1.80
C ALA A 145 6.48 3.34 -2.31
N GLY A 146 6.84 4.42 -3.01
CA GLY A 146 5.91 5.48 -3.43
C GLY A 146 4.69 5.00 -4.21
N SER A 147 4.82 3.98 -5.05
CA SER A 147 3.71 3.38 -5.81
C SER A 147 2.63 2.70 -4.96
N TYR A 148 2.92 2.39 -3.70
CA TYR A 148 1.95 1.80 -2.75
C TYR A 148 1.16 2.85 -1.96
N TYR A 149 1.51 4.15 -2.06
CA TYR A 149 0.89 5.22 -1.26
C TYR A 149 -0.34 5.81 -1.94
N ILE A 150 -1.30 4.96 -2.22
CA ILE A 150 -2.55 5.32 -2.90
C ILE A 150 -3.75 5.08 -2.00
N ALA A 151 -4.83 5.83 -2.24
CA ALA A 151 -6.07 5.71 -1.48
C ALA A 151 -6.79 4.40 -1.82
N ARG A 152 -6.52 3.36 -1.03
CA ARG A 152 -7.18 2.05 -1.12
C ARG A 152 -7.18 1.35 0.25
N PRO A 153 -8.01 0.32 0.47
CA PRO A 153 -8.10 -0.40 1.74
C PRO A 153 -6.78 -0.89 2.31
N GLN A 154 -5.82 -1.25 1.46
CA GLN A 154 -4.52 -1.77 1.87
C GLN A 154 -3.72 -0.80 2.74
N VAL A 155 -3.87 0.53 2.57
CA VAL A 155 -3.10 1.53 3.29
C VAL A 155 -3.31 1.45 4.81
N PHE A 156 -4.51 1.04 5.25
CA PHE A 156 -4.81 0.86 6.68
C PHE A 156 -4.04 -0.31 7.31
N ALA A 157 -3.58 -1.27 6.51
CA ALA A 157 -2.84 -2.43 6.98
C ALA A 157 -1.35 -2.13 7.23
N PHE A 158 -0.78 -1.08 6.63
CA PHE A 158 0.64 -0.76 6.77
C PHE A 158 1.06 -0.48 8.22
N PRO A 159 0.37 0.36 9.00
CA PRO A 159 0.68 0.56 10.41
C PRO A 159 0.56 -0.73 11.23
N LEU A 160 -0.42 -1.59 10.93
CA LEU A 160 -0.65 -2.84 11.66
C LEU A 160 0.48 -3.85 11.45
N PHE A 161 1.06 -3.89 10.25
CA PHE A 161 2.27 -4.66 9.96
C PHE A 161 3.45 -4.19 10.81
N SER A 162 3.76 -2.89 10.77
CA SER A 162 4.88 -2.33 11.52
C SER A 162 4.67 -2.47 13.04
N LEU A 163 3.43 -2.34 13.52
CA LEU A 163 3.10 -2.56 14.92
C LEU A 163 3.33 -4.03 15.32
N THR A 164 2.88 -4.99 14.51
CA THR A 164 3.15 -6.42 14.73
C THR A 164 4.65 -6.68 14.83
N LEU A 165 5.43 -6.10 13.91
CA LEU A 165 6.87 -6.25 13.88
C LEU A 165 7.54 -5.65 15.13
N LEU A 166 7.09 -4.47 15.58
CA LEU A 166 7.55 -3.84 16.82
C LEU A 166 7.28 -4.74 18.05
N LEU A 167 6.09 -5.33 18.13
CA LEU A 167 5.75 -6.24 19.21
C LEU A 167 6.67 -7.48 19.22
N LEU A 168 6.96 -8.03 18.06
CA LEU A 168 7.86 -9.18 17.92
C LEU A 168 9.31 -8.83 18.28
N ILE A 169 9.79 -7.65 17.93
CA ILE A 169 11.13 -7.17 18.30
C ILE A 169 11.23 -7.01 19.84
N LYS A 170 10.22 -6.40 20.47
CA LYS A 170 10.14 -6.26 21.93
C LYS A 170 10.07 -7.62 22.62
N TRP A 171 9.25 -8.53 22.08
CA TRP A 171 9.16 -9.90 22.58
C TRP A 171 10.52 -10.63 22.54
N GLN A 172 11.31 -10.46 21.48
CA GLN A 172 12.65 -11.03 21.38
C GLN A 172 13.64 -10.47 22.43
N LYS A 173 13.35 -9.31 23.00
CA LYS A 173 14.06 -8.69 24.14
C LYS A 173 13.43 -9.02 25.51
N SER A 174 12.59 -10.06 25.56
CA SER A 174 11.87 -10.53 26.75
C SER A 174 10.77 -9.61 27.28
N ASP A 175 10.37 -8.56 26.54
CA ASP A 175 9.18 -7.76 26.85
C ASP A 175 7.92 -8.41 26.29
N ASN A 176 7.21 -9.15 27.15
CA ASN A 176 6.02 -9.91 26.74
C ASN A 176 4.70 -9.18 27.02
N ARG A 177 4.73 -8.00 27.64
CA ARG A 177 3.53 -7.31 28.13
C ARG A 177 2.54 -6.95 27.03
N LEU A 178 3.07 -6.59 25.85
CA LEU A 178 2.28 -6.12 24.72
C LEU A 178 1.84 -7.23 23.75
N LEU A 179 2.20 -8.51 23.99
CA LEU A 179 1.78 -9.60 23.10
C LEU A 179 0.26 -9.75 22.96
N TRP A 180 -0.49 -9.34 24.00
CA TRP A 180 -1.96 -9.39 23.97
C TRP A 180 -2.59 -8.37 23.02
N LEU A 181 -1.82 -7.45 22.45
CA LEU A 181 -2.28 -6.60 21.36
C LEU A 181 -2.37 -7.35 20.03
N LEU A 182 -1.68 -8.50 19.86
CA LEU A 182 -1.72 -9.28 18.61
C LEU A 182 -3.14 -9.68 18.20
N PRO A 183 -3.98 -10.26 19.06
CA PRO A 183 -5.38 -10.55 18.72
C PRO A 183 -6.19 -9.30 18.35
N ILE A 184 -5.97 -8.17 19.02
CA ILE A 184 -6.64 -6.90 18.72
C ILE A 184 -6.24 -6.39 17.34
N ILE A 185 -4.93 -6.44 17.03
CA ILE A 185 -4.41 -6.12 15.69
C ILE A 185 -5.04 -7.03 14.65
N THR A 186 -5.18 -8.34 14.96
CA THR A 186 -5.81 -9.31 14.05
C THR A 186 -7.27 -8.93 13.76
N ILE A 187 -8.07 -8.62 14.80
CA ILE A 187 -9.46 -8.20 14.64
C ILE A 187 -9.56 -6.95 13.76
N LEU A 188 -8.71 -5.97 13.99
CA LEU A 188 -8.68 -4.76 13.16
C LEU A 188 -8.29 -5.09 11.71
N TRP A 189 -7.23 -5.86 11.53
CA TRP A 189 -6.66 -6.13 10.21
C TRP A 189 -7.57 -7.00 9.34
N VAL A 190 -8.18 -8.05 9.92
CA VAL A 190 -9.10 -8.94 9.18
C VAL A 190 -10.34 -8.23 8.65
N ASN A 191 -10.80 -7.18 9.34
CA ASN A 191 -11.93 -6.35 8.90
C ASN A 191 -11.51 -5.21 7.94
N LEU A 192 -10.22 -4.85 7.93
CA LEU A 192 -9.70 -3.77 7.09
C LEU A 192 -9.16 -4.29 5.75
N HIS A 193 -8.43 -5.41 5.72
CA HIS A 193 -7.80 -5.87 4.48
C HIS A 193 -7.43 -7.35 4.52
N GLY A 194 -7.61 -8.05 3.40
CA GLY A 194 -7.26 -9.47 3.24
C GLY A 194 -5.78 -9.80 3.49
N SER A 195 -4.91 -8.80 3.49
CA SER A 195 -3.50 -8.99 3.85
C SER A 195 -3.26 -9.32 5.34
N PHE A 196 -4.28 -9.50 6.17
CA PHE A 196 -4.10 -9.94 7.56
C PHE A 196 -3.28 -11.24 7.69
N ILE A 197 -3.29 -12.08 6.65
CA ILE A 197 -2.47 -13.29 6.57
C ILE A 197 -0.96 -12.99 6.71
N VAL A 198 -0.52 -11.80 6.30
CA VAL A 198 0.87 -11.33 6.42
C VAL A 198 1.32 -11.25 7.89
N GLN A 199 0.39 -11.00 8.81
CA GLN A 199 0.67 -11.06 10.24
C GLN A 199 1.18 -12.45 10.64
N PHE A 200 0.55 -13.51 10.15
CA PHE A 200 0.94 -14.88 10.45
C PHE A 200 2.25 -15.26 9.79
N PHE A 201 2.60 -14.67 8.65
CA PHE A 201 3.94 -14.85 8.04
C PHE A 201 5.05 -14.21 8.87
N LEU A 202 4.76 -13.26 9.75
CA LEU A 202 5.69 -12.78 10.76
C LEU A 202 5.69 -13.67 12.01
N LEU A 203 4.51 -14.10 12.46
CA LEU A 203 4.33 -14.80 13.74
C LEU A 203 4.85 -16.24 13.72
N VAL A 204 4.59 -17.01 12.65
CA VAL A 204 5.00 -18.41 12.55
C VAL A 204 6.53 -18.56 12.59
N PRO A 205 7.32 -17.84 11.77
CA PRO A 205 8.78 -17.86 11.91
C PRO A 205 9.28 -17.38 13.29
N ALA A 206 8.56 -16.42 13.92
CA ALA A 206 8.93 -15.97 15.25
C ALA A 206 8.81 -17.09 16.31
N ILE A 207 7.78 -17.92 16.23
CA ILE A 207 7.63 -19.09 17.12
C ILE A 207 8.81 -20.06 16.94
N ILE A 208 9.22 -20.29 15.69
CA ILE A 208 10.22 -21.31 15.35
C ILE A 208 11.65 -20.82 15.65
N PHE A 209 11.98 -19.61 15.19
CA PHE A 209 13.36 -19.09 15.16
C PHE A 209 13.62 -17.92 16.13
N GLY A 210 12.57 -17.41 16.78
CA GLY A 210 12.71 -16.28 17.70
C GLY A 210 13.31 -16.68 19.05
N THR A 211 13.82 -15.69 19.79
CA THR A 211 14.55 -15.86 21.07
C THR A 211 13.72 -15.51 22.31
N GLY A 212 12.51 -14.99 22.16
CA GLY A 212 11.63 -14.63 23.26
C GLY A 212 10.88 -15.82 23.90
N ASN A 213 9.95 -15.53 24.80
CA ASN A 213 9.14 -16.57 25.45
C ASN A 213 8.14 -17.19 24.48
N ARG A 214 8.50 -18.36 23.91
CA ARG A 214 7.69 -19.06 22.89
C ARG A 214 6.31 -19.45 23.39
N LYS A 215 6.16 -19.89 24.66
CA LYS A 215 4.85 -20.29 25.20
C LYS A 215 3.86 -19.13 25.18
N LYS A 216 4.30 -17.95 25.64
CA LYS A 216 3.44 -16.75 25.59
C LYS A 216 3.10 -16.31 24.16
N LEU A 217 4.05 -16.42 23.24
CA LEU A 217 3.79 -16.09 21.83
C LEU A 217 2.82 -17.09 21.21
N ILE A 218 2.98 -18.42 21.44
CA ILE A 218 2.07 -19.46 20.94
C ILE A 218 0.63 -19.17 21.42
N ILE A 219 0.45 -18.88 22.71
CA ILE A 219 -0.88 -18.55 23.25
C ILE A 219 -1.46 -17.34 22.56
N ALA A 220 -0.69 -16.26 22.42
CA ALA A 220 -1.14 -15.04 21.75
C ALA A 220 -1.49 -15.30 20.27
N VAL A 221 -0.74 -16.13 19.56
CA VAL A 221 -0.99 -16.50 18.16
C VAL A 221 -2.24 -17.37 18.03
N ILE A 222 -2.45 -18.33 18.94
CA ILE A 222 -3.69 -19.13 18.96
C ILE A 222 -4.91 -18.21 19.16
N VAL A 223 -4.85 -17.28 20.12
CA VAL A 223 -5.93 -16.31 20.34
C VAL A 223 -6.09 -15.40 19.12
N ALA A 224 -5.00 -14.96 18.47
CA ALA A 224 -5.06 -14.18 17.23
C ALA A 224 -5.69 -14.98 16.09
N LEU A 225 -5.42 -16.28 15.98
CA LEU A 225 -6.05 -17.14 14.97
C LEU A 225 -7.57 -17.22 15.17
N PHE A 226 -8.04 -17.41 16.40
CA PHE A 226 -9.48 -17.34 16.70
C PHE A 226 -10.04 -15.93 16.51
N ALA A 227 -9.27 -14.89 16.77
CA ALA A 227 -9.64 -13.49 16.53
C ALA A 227 -9.94 -13.20 15.05
N THR A 228 -9.40 -13.99 14.11
CA THR A 228 -9.76 -13.89 12.68
C THR A 228 -11.24 -14.21 12.41
N MET A 229 -11.93 -14.87 13.32
CA MET A 229 -13.39 -15.11 13.20
C MET A 229 -14.23 -13.87 13.50
N VAL A 230 -13.66 -12.85 14.15
CA VAL A 230 -14.37 -11.61 14.49
C VAL A 230 -14.42 -10.68 13.26
N ASN A 231 -15.14 -11.13 12.25
CA ASN A 231 -15.41 -10.42 11.01
C ASN A 231 -16.81 -10.82 10.48
N ALA A 232 -17.26 -10.17 9.40
CA ALA A 232 -18.58 -10.41 8.82
C ALA A 232 -18.79 -11.83 8.26
N TYR A 233 -17.72 -12.56 7.96
CA TYR A 233 -17.76 -13.88 7.29
C TYR A 233 -17.24 -15.02 8.18
N GLY A 234 -16.89 -14.74 9.45
CA GLY A 234 -16.32 -15.73 10.35
C GLY A 234 -15.09 -16.43 9.75
N PHE A 235 -15.01 -17.77 9.82
CA PHE A 235 -13.93 -18.53 9.16
C PHE A 235 -13.99 -18.51 7.64
N GLY A 236 -15.11 -18.15 7.03
CA GLY A 236 -15.26 -18.02 5.58
C GLY A 236 -14.25 -17.06 4.97
N ILE A 237 -13.76 -16.06 5.73
CA ILE A 237 -12.75 -15.10 5.28
C ILE A 237 -11.45 -15.78 4.76
N TRP A 238 -11.05 -16.90 5.33
CA TRP A 238 -9.88 -17.65 4.87
C TRP A 238 -10.11 -18.24 3.46
N LYS A 239 -11.33 -18.80 3.23
CA LYS A 239 -11.72 -19.30 1.91
C LYS A 239 -11.70 -18.16 0.89
N SER A 240 -12.28 -17.02 1.24
CA SER A 240 -12.33 -15.85 0.34
C SER A 240 -10.93 -15.39 -0.09
N ILE A 241 -9.97 -15.30 0.86
CA ILE A 241 -8.60 -14.93 0.53
C ILE A 241 -7.94 -15.94 -0.42
N PHE A 242 -8.07 -17.25 -0.14
CA PHE A 242 -7.51 -18.26 -1.02
C PHE A 242 -8.17 -18.25 -2.41
N THR A 243 -9.47 -17.94 -2.48
CA THR A 243 -10.17 -17.77 -3.77
C THR A 243 -9.59 -16.59 -4.56
N ILE A 244 -9.41 -15.41 -3.93
CA ILE A 244 -8.83 -14.24 -4.61
C ILE A 244 -7.40 -14.51 -5.10
N VAL A 245 -6.56 -15.10 -4.26
CA VAL A 245 -5.16 -15.38 -4.61
C VAL A 245 -5.06 -16.41 -5.75
N ARG A 246 -6.01 -17.34 -5.85
CA ARG A 246 -6.05 -18.37 -6.90
C ARG A 246 -6.93 -18.00 -8.08
N ASN A 247 -7.61 -16.87 -8.04
CA ASN A 247 -8.49 -16.45 -9.12
C ASN A 247 -7.68 -16.24 -10.41
N GLU A 248 -8.09 -16.91 -11.49
CA GLU A 248 -7.38 -16.92 -12.77
C GLU A 248 -7.36 -15.52 -13.41
N ALA A 249 -8.47 -14.78 -13.33
CA ALA A 249 -8.54 -13.42 -13.87
C ALA A 249 -7.56 -12.48 -13.15
N ASN A 250 -7.46 -12.58 -11.81
CA ASN A 250 -6.48 -11.83 -11.05
C ASN A 250 -5.04 -12.16 -11.47
N GLN A 251 -4.72 -13.45 -11.66
CA GLN A 251 -3.38 -13.90 -12.03
C GLN A 251 -2.97 -13.48 -13.43
N ILE A 252 -3.92 -13.43 -14.39
CA ILE A 252 -3.63 -13.12 -15.79
C ILE A 252 -3.69 -11.60 -16.05
N TYR A 253 -4.69 -10.92 -15.54
CA TYR A 253 -5.01 -9.54 -15.96
C TYR A 253 -4.67 -8.46 -14.93
N SER A 254 -4.50 -8.80 -13.65
CA SER A 254 -4.13 -7.79 -12.65
C SER A 254 -2.62 -7.58 -12.59
N LEU A 255 -2.15 -6.37 -12.92
CA LEU A 255 -0.74 -5.98 -12.82
C LEU A 255 -0.17 -6.20 -11.40
N GLU A 256 -1.00 -6.09 -10.37
CA GLU A 256 -0.56 -6.26 -8.98
C GLU A 256 -0.16 -7.71 -8.66
N PHE A 257 -0.80 -8.69 -9.30
CA PHE A 257 -0.48 -10.10 -9.13
C PHE A 257 0.65 -10.57 -10.05
N GLN A 258 1.06 -9.76 -11.04
CA GLN A 258 2.18 -10.08 -11.90
C GLN A 258 3.49 -10.07 -11.13
N LYS A 259 4.41 -10.92 -11.58
CA LYS A 259 5.79 -10.90 -11.07
C LYS A 259 6.45 -9.57 -11.44
N PRO A 260 7.23 -8.96 -10.53
CA PRO A 260 7.94 -7.74 -10.86
C PRO A 260 8.94 -8.00 -11.98
N THR A 261 9.01 -7.07 -12.94
CA THR A 261 10.09 -6.98 -13.92
C THR A 261 11.19 -6.07 -13.42
N ASN A 262 12.43 -6.27 -13.87
CA ASN A 262 13.55 -5.41 -13.47
C ASN A 262 13.59 -4.12 -14.33
N GLU A 263 12.49 -3.39 -14.29
CA GLU A 263 12.31 -2.15 -15.04
C GLU A 263 12.08 -0.97 -14.08
N GLY A 264 12.83 0.10 -14.31
CA GLY A 264 12.78 1.29 -13.46
C GLY A 264 13.60 1.15 -12.16
N TRP A 265 13.85 2.29 -11.52
CA TRP A 265 14.75 2.37 -10.36
C TRP A 265 14.19 1.66 -9.10
N GLN A 266 12.87 1.62 -8.91
CA GLN A 266 12.25 0.93 -7.79
C GLN A 266 12.48 -0.59 -7.88
N ALA A 267 12.29 -1.16 -9.07
CA ALA A 267 12.56 -2.57 -9.32
C ALA A 267 14.07 -2.88 -9.19
N ASN A 268 14.95 -1.99 -9.66
CA ASN A 268 16.39 -2.14 -9.48
C ASN A 268 16.79 -2.23 -8.00
N ILE A 269 16.14 -1.48 -7.09
CA ILE A 269 16.38 -1.59 -5.65
C ILE A 269 15.90 -2.95 -5.13
N LEU A 270 14.73 -3.43 -5.56
CA LEU A 270 14.23 -4.75 -5.18
C LEU A 270 15.22 -5.85 -5.59
N PHE A 271 15.53 -5.94 -6.89
CA PHE A 271 16.43 -6.98 -7.41
C PHE A 271 17.87 -6.80 -6.92
N GLY A 272 18.36 -5.57 -6.88
CA GLY A 272 19.69 -5.25 -6.37
C GLY A 272 19.88 -5.62 -4.91
N SER A 273 18.84 -5.57 -4.08
CA SER A 273 18.92 -5.97 -2.67
C SER A 273 19.28 -7.44 -2.50
N PHE A 274 18.83 -8.35 -3.38
CA PHE A 274 19.18 -9.77 -3.35
C PHE A 274 20.66 -10.02 -3.70
N LEU A 275 21.31 -9.10 -4.40
CA LEU A 275 22.76 -9.14 -4.69
C LEU A 275 23.56 -8.45 -3.58
N VAL A 276 23.12 -7.28 -3.14
CA VAL A 276 23.84 -6.44 -2.17
C VAL A 276 23.85 -7.07 -0.77
N ILE A 277 22.73 -7.64 -0.31
CA ILE A 277 22.63 -8.23 1.03
C ILE A 277 23.65 -9.36 1.25
N PRO A 278 23.77 -10.38 0.37
CA PRO A 278 24.81 -11.41 0.52
C PRO A 278 26.24 -10.86 0.51
N VAL A 279 26.54 -9.90 -0.38
CA VAL A 279 27.85 -9.25 -0.44
C VAL A 279 28.17 -8.52 0.85
N LEU A 280 27.25 -7.68 1.36
CA LEU A 280 27.43 -6.98 2.63
C LEU A 280 27.61 -7.97 3.78
N THR A 281 26.87 -9.07 3.79
CA THR A 281 26.99 -10.10 4.81
C THR A 281 28.37 -10.77 4.81
N ALA A 282 28.88 -11.09 3.62
CA ALA A 282 30.20 -11.70 3.47
C ALA A 282 31.33 -10.74 3.91
N LEU A 283 31.22 -9.45 3.56
CA LEU A 283 32.20 -8.43 3.88
C LEU A 283 32.18 -8.02 5.35
N LEU A 284 31.00 -7.73 5.89
CA LEU A 284 30.86 -7.16 7.23
C LEU A 284 30.71 -8.19 8.34
N ARG A 285 30.34 -9.42 8.00
CA ARG A 285 30.13 -10.55 8.94
C ARG A 285 29.34 -10.16 10.20
N PRO A 286 28.19 -9.50 10.07
CA PRO A 286 27.43 -8.98 11.19
C PRO A 286 26.77 -10.08 12.00
N LYS A 287 26.62 -9.86 13.32
CA LYS A 287 25.90 -10.76 14.22
C LYS A 287 24.40 -10.45 14.17
N VAL A 288 23.69 -10.93 13.15
CA VAL A 288 22.24 -10.76 12.99
C VAL A 288 21.52 -12.03 13.42
N LYS A 289 20.45 -11.91 14.22
CA LYS A 289 19.63 -13.06 14.63
C LYS A 289 19.00 -13.71 13.40
N PHE A 290 18.96 -15.05 13.38
CA PHE A 290 18.53 -15.85 12.23
C PHE A 290 17.11 -15.52 11.75
N ILE A 291 16.20 -15.15 12.65
CA ILE A 291 14.82 -14.78 12.30
C ILE A 291 14.73 -13.64 11.28
N TYR A 292 15.62 -12.66 11.30
CA TYR A 292 15.60 -11.56 10.34
C TYR A 292 15.94 -12.04 8.92
N TRP A 293 16.77 -13.06 8.80
CA TRP A 293 17.09 -13.72 7.54
C TRP A 293 15.89 -14.51 7.00
N ILE A 294 15.19 -15.22 7.88
CA ILE A 294 13.97 -15.96 7.51
C ILE A 294 12.87 -14.99 7.03
N TRP A 295 12.66 -13.88 7.74
CA TRP A 295 11.73 -12.87 7.29
C TRP A 295 12.15 -12.25 5.96
N PHE A 296 13.42 -11.89 5.79
CA PHE A 296 13.95 -11.37 4.54
C PHE A 296 13.72 -12.34 3.37
N ALA A 297 14.08 -13.61 3.54
CA ALA A 297 13.93 -14.61 2.50
C ALA A 297 12.45 -14.89 2.17
N GLY A 298 11.59 -15.07 3.17
CA GLY A 298 10.18 -15.36 2.98
C GLY A 298 9.41 -14.21 2.33
N PHE A 299 9.60 -13.00 2.83
CA PHE A 299 8.96 -11.81 2.24
C PHE A 299 9.60 -11.40 0.91
N GLY A 300 10.89 -11.68 0.72
CA GLY A 300 11.57 -11.53 -0.55
C GLY A 300 10.99 -12.45 -1.63
N TRP A 301 10.79 -13.71 -1.29
CA TRP A 301 10.09 -14.66 -2.18
C TRP A 301 8.69 -14.16 -2.53
N MET A 302 7.95 -13.68 -1.53
CA MET A 302 6.62 -13.12 -1.72
C MET A 302 6.65 -11.90 -2.66
N ALA A 303 7.60 -10.97 -2.49
CA ALA A 303 7.77 -9.80 -3.35
C ALA A 303 8.13 -10.15 -4.79
N LEU A 304 8.89 -11.24 -5.01
CA LEU A 304 9.20 -11.76 -6.34
C LEU A 304 8.01 -12.52 -6.98
N SER A 305 7.03 -12.95 -6.18
CA SER A 305 5.83 -13.62 -6.70
C SER A 305 4.71 -12.68 -7.13
N GLY A 306 4.73 -11.41 -6.69
CA GLY A 306 3.75 -10.40 -7.09
C GLY A 306 4.09 -9.00 -6.60
N ILE A 307 3.90 -8.02 -7.47
CA ILE A 307 4.23 -6.61 -7.22
C ILE A 307 3.58 -6.11 -5.92
N ARG A 308 2.33 -6.47 -5.66
CA ARG A 308 1.56 -6.04 -4.47
C ARG A 308 2.19 -6.38 -3.13
N TYR A 309 3.12 -7.33 -3.09
CA TYR A 309 3.76 -7.78 -1.85
C TYR A 309 5.04 -7.02 -1.52
N GLY A 310 5.54 -6.18 -2.43
CA GLY A 310 6.80 -5.46 -2.27
C GLY A 310 6.84 -4.55 -1.06
N ILE A 311 5.73 -3.92 -0.67
CA ILE A 311 5.67 -3.02 0.51
C ILE A 311 6.05 -3.74 1.82
N TRP A 312 5.62 -4.98 2.00
CA TRP A 312 5.95 -5.78 3.19
C TRP A 312 7.44 -6.14 3.24
N TYR A 313 7.98 -6.51 2.08
CA TYR A 313 9.41 -6.78 1.93
C TYR A 313 10.27 -5.55 2.22
N LEU A 314 9.91 -4.38 1.68
CA LEU A 314 10.66 -3.13 1.89
C LEU A 314 10.79 -2.78 3.38
N GLY A 315 9.73 -2.99 4.18
CA GLY A 315 9.78 -2.78 5.62
C GLY A 315 10.82 -3.68 6.32
N LEU A 316 10.93 -4.93 5.90
CA LEU A 316 11.93 -5.87 6.45
C LEU A 316 13.33 -5.63 5.90
N LEU A 317 13.45 -5.22 4.64
CA LEU A 317 14.71 -4.83 4.01
C LEU A 317 15.35 -3.65 4.76
N ILE A 318 14.56 -2.64 5.14
CA ILE A 318 15.03 -1.52 5.97
C ILE A 318 15.67 -2.04 7.26
N ILE A 319 14.99 -2.94 7.96
CA ILE A 319 15.49 -3.49 9.22
C ILE A 319 16.78 -4.28 9.01
N LEU A 320 16.80 -5.16 8.02
CA LEU A 320 17.99 -5.98 7.75
C LEU A 320 19.18 -5.12 7.32
N MET A 321 18.99 -4.17 6.40
CA MET A 321 20.04 -3.23 5.99
C MET A 321 20.63 -2.46 7.17
N CYS A 322 19.77 -1.95 8.04
CA CYS A 322 20.22 -1.27 9.25
C CYS A 322 21.01 -2.19 10.18
N LEU A 323 20.56 -3.43 10.39
CA LEU A 323 21.29 -4.40 11.22
C LEU A 323 22.66 -4.78 10.65
N LEU A 324 22.77 -4.90 9.32
CA LEU A 324 24.05 -5.20 8.62
C LEU A 324 25.04 -4.05 8.75
N LEU A 325 24.59 -2.83 8.56
CA LEU A 325 25.46 -1.65 8.47
C LEU A 325 25.74 -1.00 9.82
N ASN A 326 24.93 -1.23 10.87
CA ASN A 326 25.00 -0.47 12.12
C ASN A 326 26.39 -0.50 12.78
N SER A 327 27.00 -1.67 12.89
CA SER A 327 28.33 -1.82 13.49
C SER A 327 29.41 -1.08 12.69
N TYR A 328 29.37 -1.20 11.37
CA TYR A 328 30.34 -0.56 10.46
C TYR A 328 30.21 0.95 10.48
N VAL A 329 28.97 1.47 10.35
CA VAL A 329 28.69 2.91 10.36
C VAL A 329 29.04 3.52 11.74
N THR A 330 28.77 2.81 12.84
CA THR A 330 29.15 3.27 14.19
C THR A 330 30.67 3.36 14.36
N THR A 331 31.41 2.50 13.67
CA THR A 331 32.90 2.52 13.72
C THR A 331 33.48 3.63 12.87
N LEU A 332 32.92 3.85 11.67
CA LEU A 332 33.37 4.89 10.73
C LEU A 332 33.09 6.30 11.26
N PHE A 333 31.91 6.49 11.77
CA PHE A 333 31.48 7.78 12.31
C PHE A 333 31.76 7.78 13.81
N LYS A 334 32.95 8.24 14.21
CA LYS A 334 33.23 8.46 15.62
C LYS A 334 32.05 9.16 16.28
N ARG A 335 31.58 8.62 17.37
CA ARG A 335 30.36 9.00 18.12
C ARG A 335 30.19 10.52 18.32
N GLU A 336 31.26 11.28 18.32
CA GLU A 336 31.32 12.74 18.52
C GLU A 336 30.71 13.58 17.38
N LEU A 337 30.82 13.14 16.11
CA LEU A 337 30.28 13.90 14.97
C LEU A 337 28.74 14.02 15.01
N PHE A 338 28.03 13.00 15.50
CA PHE A 338 26.58 12.99 15.58
C PHE A 338 26.00 13.49 16.90
N GLN A 339 26.84 13.86 17.86
CA GLN A 339 26.44 14.53 19.09
C GLN A 339 26.23 16.04 18.89
N ASN A 340 26.72 16.61 17.79
CA ASN A 340 26.59 18.03 17.48
C ASN A 340 25.20 18.37 16.94
N ARG A 341 24.44 19.13 17.72
CA ARG A 341 23.09 19.58 17.35
C ARG A 341 23.05 20.34 16.02
N SER A 342 24.06 21.14 15.74
CA SER A 342 24.17 21.92 14.51
C SER A 342 24.41 21.02 13.30
N MET A 343 25.24 19.99 13.41
CA MET A 343 25.47 19.02 12.34
C MET A 343 24.20 18.23 12.02
N ASN A 344 23.47 17.80 13.03
CA ASN A 344 22.20 17.07 12.85
C ASN A 344 21.13 17.95 12.19
N LEU A 345 21.11 19.25 12.50
CA LEU A 345 20.21 20.20 11.83
C LEU A 345 20.61 20.35 10.36
N VAL A 346 21.91 20.50 10.05
CA VAL A 346 22.40 20.60 8.67
C VAL A 346 22.05 19.36 7.86
N VAL A 347 22.25 18.16 8.41
CA VAL A 347 21.86 16.89 7.74
C VAL A 347 20.35 16.83 7.53
N SER A 348 19.54 17.23 8.51
CA SER A 348 18.08 17.25 8.40
C SER A 348 17.60 18.22 7.31
N VAL A 349 18.17 19.43 7.27
CA VAL A 349 17.86 20.44 6.25
C VAL A 349 18.31 19.93 4.87
N PHE A 350 19.49 19.32 4.77
CA PHE A 350 20.00 18.77 3.50
C PHE A 350 19.09 17.64 2.99
N LEU A 351 18.69 16.70 3.84
CA LEU A 351 17.74 15.64 3.48
C LEU A 351 16.40 16.24 3.04
N PHE A 352 15.88 17.24 3.75
CA PHE A 352 14.67 17.95 3.38
C PHE A 352 14.79 18.64 2.00
N MET A 353 15.92 19.28 1.72
CA MET A 353 16.22 19.90 0.41
C MET A 353 16.27 18.85 -0.70
N ILE A 354 16.87 17.67 -0.45
CA ILE A 354 16.87 16.55 -1.40
C ILE A 354 15.44 16.10 -1.70
N VAL A 355 14.58 15.97 -0.69
CA VAL A 355 13.17 15.61 -0.89
C VAL A 355 12.48 16.58 -1.84
N ILE A 356 12.62 17.89 -1.59
CA ILE A 356 12.02 18.92 -2.45
C ILE A 356 12.59 18.85 -3.87
N ALA A 357 13.90 18.60 -4.02
CA ALA A 357 14.56 18.55 -5.32
C ALA A 357 14.21 17.28 -6.12
N VAL A 358 14.12 16.13 -5.45
CA VAL A 358 13.85 14.82 -6.09
C VAL A 358 12.37 14.63 -6.44
N LEU A 359 11.47 15.43 -5.83
CA LEU A 359 10.03 15.37 -6.08
C LEU A 359 9.50 16.61 -6.83
N PRO A 360 10.07 16.96 -8.00
CA PRO A 360 9.65 18.15 -8.76
C PRO A 360 8.17 18.10 -9.16
N GLY A 361 7.62 16.91 -9.43
CA GLY A 361 6.21 16.72 -9.74
C GLY A 361 5.28 17.14 -8.60
N ILE A 362 5.67 16.90 -7.34
CA ILE A 362 4.89 17.35 -6.19
C ILE A 362 4.93 18.86 -6.08
N ARG A 363 6.12 19.47 -6.21
CA ARG A 363 6.27 20.92 -6.21
C ARG A 363 5.47 21.56 -7.35
N GLU A 364 5.57 21.02 -8.56
CA GLU A 364 4.85 21.53 -9.73
C GLU A 364 3.33 21.40 -9.54
N TYR A 365 2.88 20.25 -9.04
CA TYR A 365 1.47 20.00 -8.78
C TYR A 365 0.89 20.98 -7.74
N TRP A 366 1.54 21.08 -6.55
CA TRP A 366 1.08 21.95 -5.45
C TRP A 366 1.13 23.44 -5.77
N TRP A 367 2.20 23.91 -6.42
CA TRP A 367 2.35 25.32 -6.73
C TRP A 367 1.52 25.76 -7.93
N LYS A 368 1.33 24.88 -8.91
CA LYS A 368 0.60 25.21 -10.15
C LYS A 368 -0.88 24.84 -10.14
N LYS A 369 -1.22 23.70 -9.54
CA LYS A 369 -2.57 23.10 -9.60
C LYS A 369 -3.36 23.20 -8.29
N GLY A 370 -2.75 23.63 -7.18
CA GLY A 370 -3.40 23.74 -5.87
C GLY A 370 -3.50 22.41 -5.09
N PRO A 371 -4.49 22.27 -4.17
CA PRO A 371 -4.66 21.07 -3.36
C PRO A 371 -4.94 19.84 -4.23
N PRO A 372 -4.74 18.61 -3.66
CA PRO A 372 -4.96 17.37 -4.39
C PRO A 372 -6.31 17.32 -5.10
N SER A 373 -6.27 16.96 -6.36
CA SER A 373 -7.44 16.81 -7.22
C SER A 373 -7.44 15.41 -7.84
N TYR A 374 -8.42 15.14 -8.69
CA TYR A 374 -8.44 13.92 -9.50
C TYR A 374 -7.33 13.94 -10.55
N ALA A 375 -6.84 12.75 -10.90
CA ALA A 375 -5.93 12.59 -12.03
C ALA A 375 -6.65 12.94 -13.36
N GLU A 376 -5.87 13.32 -14.36
CA GLU A 376 -6.38 13.64 -15.71
C GLU A 376 -7.05 12.43 -16.38
N THR A 377 -6.69 11.22 -15.97
CA THR A 377 -7.31 9.96 -16.38
C THR A 377 -8.69 9.71 -15.76
N THR A 378 -9.24 10.65 -14.98
CA THR A 378 -10.55 10.49 -14.35
C THR A 378 -11.62 11.18 -15.20
N PRO A 379 -12.67 10.48 -15.68
CA PRO A 379 -13.66 11.02 -16.62
C PRO A 379 -14.71 11.93 -15.94
N ILE A 380 -14.27 12.98 -15.25
CA ILE A 380 -15.17 13.86 -14.45
C ILE A 380 -16.19 14.55 -15.34
N LYS A 381 -15.72 15.19 -16.43
CA LYS A 381 -16.60 15.97 -17.33
C LYS A 381 -17.55 15.02 -18.09
N ALA A 382 -17.03 13.90 -18.60
CA ALA A 382 -17.82 12.90 -19.29
C ALA A 382 -18.90 12.28 -18.38
N ALA A 383 -18.57 11.97 -17.12
CA ALA A 383 -19.55 11.49 -16.14
C ALA A 383 -20.63 12.53 -15.83
N ALA A 384 -20.23 13.79 -15.61
CA ALA A 384 -21.17 14.88 -15.38
C ALA A 384 -22.12 15.10 -16.57
N TRP A 385 -21.60 14.98 -17.80
CA TRP A 385 -22.40 15.06 -19.02
C TRP A 385 -23.39 13.89 -19.12
N LEU A 386 -22.96 12.65 -18.83
CA LEU A 386 -23.85 11.48 -18.80
C LEU A 386 -24.96 11.61 -17.74
N HIS A 387 -24.65 12.18 -16.59
CA HIS A 387 -25.65 12.45 -15.55
C HIS A 387 -26.73 13.45 -16.01
N GLN A 388 -26.35 14.42 -16.83
CA GLN A 388 -27.29 15.42 -17.41
C GLN A 388 -28.09 14.85 -18.58
N ASN A 389 -27.76 13.65 -19.09
CA ASN A 389 -28.42 13.01 -20.23
C ASN A 389 -29.03 11.65 -19.81
N PRO A 390 -30.02 11.63 -18.89
CA PRO A 390 -30.58 10.37 -18.36
C PRO A 390 -31.40 9.58 -19.39
N GLN A 391 -31.77 10.19 -20.54
CA GLN A 391 -32.48 9.55 -21.65
C GLN A 391 -31.61 8.54 -22.44
N LEU A 392 -30.29 8.63 -22.32
CA LEU A 392 -29.38 7.69 -22.96
C LEU A 392 -29.43 6.30 -22.30
N PRO A 393 -29.02 5.21 -23.02
CA PRO A 393 -29.00 3.86 -22.48
C PRO A 393 -28.40 3.75 -21.08
N GLY A 394 -29.01 2.94 -20.21
CA GLY A 394 -28.62 2.81 -18.80
C GLY A 394 -27.39 1.92 -18.59
N GLU A 395 -27.18 0.94 -19.45
CA GLU A 395 -26.02 0.05 -19.47
C GLU A 395 -24.86 0.74 -20.18
N VAL A 396 -23.72 0.81 -19.50
CA VAL A 396 -22.52 1.47 -20.01
C VAL A 396 -21.37 0.51 -20.13
N TRP A 397 -20.82 0.38 -21.33
CA TRP A 397 -19.48 -0.15 -21.48
C TRP A 397 -18.47 0.97 -21.28
N CYS A 398 -17.47 0.75 -20.45
CA CYS A 398 -16.40 1.71 -20.23
C CYS A 398 -15.06 0.99 -20.13
N ASP A 399 -13.96 1.68 -20.45
CA ASP A 399 -12.65 1.17 -20.14
C ASP A 399 -12.50 0.97 -18.62
N PHE A 400 -11.60 0.09 -18.24
CA PHE A 400 -11.44 -0.39 -16.86
C PHE A 400 -11.22 0.75 -15.85
N THR A 401 -10.44 1.75 -16.25
CA THR A 401 -10.11 2.93 -15.45
C THR A 401 -11.32 3.83 -15.29
N SER A 402 -11.99 4.14 -16.39
CA SER A 402 -13.20 4.97 -16.39
C SER A 402 -14.35 4.31 -15.61
N CYS A 403 -14.58 3.01 -15.81
CA CYS A 403 -15.59 2.24 -15.07
C CYS A 403 -15.42 2.37 -13.57
N THR A 404 -14.18 2.35 -13.10
CA THR A 404 -13.87 2.48 -11.67
C THR A 404 -14.42 3.78 -11.07
N TYR A 405 -14.23 4.91 -11.75
CA TYR A 405 -14.78 6.20 -11.32
C TYR A 405 -16.32 6.25 -11.46
N LEU A 406 -16.85 5.71 -12.56
CA LEU A 406 -18.29 5.74 -12.85
C LEU A 406 -19.12 4.97 -11.81
N THR A 407 -18.55 3.95 -11.14
CA THR A 407 -19.24 3.27 -10.01
C THR A 407 -19.70 4.24 -8.93
N TYR A 408 -18.90 5.28 -8.71
CA TYR A 408 -19.15 6.32 -7.72
C TYR A 408 -19.95 7.51 -8.30
N ALA A 409 -19.58 7.96 -9.49
CA ALA A 409 -20.12 9.18 -10.08
C ALA A 409 -21.52 9.00 -10.68
N LEU A 410 -21.86 7.78 -11.13
CA LEU A 410 -23.13 7.45 -11.80
C LEU A 410 -23.79 6.21 -11.17
N PRO A 411 -24.18 6.26 -9.89
CA PRO A 411 -24.75 5.11 -9.17
C PRO A 411 -26.08 4.61 -9.77
N GLU A 412 -26.76 5.44 -10.55
CA GLU A 412 -28.00 5.13 -11.26
C GLU A 412 -27.77 4.28 -12.53
N ARG A 413 -26.55 4.25 -13.06
CA ARG A 413 -26.22 3.46 -14.26
C ARG A 413 -25.57 2.15 -13.88
N LYS A 414 -25.76 1.14 -14.73
CA LYS A 414 -25.11 -0.17 -14.56
C LYS A 414 -23.94 -0.30 -15.54
N LEU A 415 -22.81 -0.73 -15.02
CA LEU A 415 -21.57 -0.82 -15.79
C LEU A 415 -21.37 -2.24 -16.36
N PHE A 416 -20.60 -2.37 -17.44
CA PHE A 416 -20.22 -3.65 -17.99
C PHE A 416 -19.36 -4.45 -17.01
N MET A 417 -18.40 -3.81 -16.37
CA MET A 417 -17.54 -4.40 -15.34
C MET A 417 -16.93 -3.34 -14.44
N THR A 418 -16.32 -3.78 -13.34
CA THR A 418 -15.55 -2.94 -12.42
C THR A 418 -14.13 -3.48 -12.29
N ASN A 419 -13.29 -2.80 -11.52
CA ASN A 419 -11.93 -3.27 -11.22
C ASN A 419 -11.86 -4.41 -10.18
N ARG A 420 -12.98 -4.89 -9.68
CA ARG A 420 -13.07 -6.09 -8.83
C ARG A 420 -12.99 -7.35 -9.70
N MET A 421 -11.77 -7.70 -10.10
CA MET A 421 -11.52 -8.76 -11.09
C MET A 421 -12.07 -10.14 -10.69
N ASP A 422 -12.12 -10.42 -9.40
CA ASP A 422 -12.63 -11.66 -8.82
C ASP A 422 -14.17 -11.85 -8.99
N ASP A 423 -14.90 -10.78 -9.33
CA ASP A 423 -16.35 -10.85 -9.53
C ASP A 423 -16.74 -11.31 -10.96
N PHE A 424 -15.78 -11.37 -11.90
CA PHE A 424 -16.05 -11.61 -13.32
C PHE A 424 -15.38 -12.87 -13.85
N PRO A 425 -16.04 -13.62 -14.75
CA PRO A 425 -15.44 -14.78 -15.43
C PRO A 425 -14.34 -14.33 -16.41
N VAL A 426 -13.37 -15.23 -16.65
CA VAL A 426 -12.23 -14.99 -17.56
C VAL A 426 -12.70 -14.63 -18.98
N GLU A 427 -13.78 -15.26 -19.46
CA GLU A 427 -14.36 -15.00 -20.79
C GLU A 427 -14.80 -13.54 -20.94
N GLN A 428 -15.33 -12.92 -19.88
CA GLN A 428 -15.73 -11.51 -19.92
C GLN A 428 -14.52 -10.58 -20.05
N TYR A 429 -13.37 -10.94 -19.45
CA TYR A 429 -12.11 -10.22 -19.67
C TYR A 429 -11.59 -10.35 -21.09
N GLN A 430 -11.68 -11.56 -21.65
CA GLN A 430 -11.29 -11.78 -23.04
C GLN A 430 -12.16 -10.95 -23.99
N ASP A 431 -13.46 -10.89 -23.72
CA ASP A 431 -14.40 -10.08 -24.50
C ASP A 431 -14.10 -8.58 -24.33
N TYR A 432 -13.81 -8.13 -23.09
CA TYR A 432 -13.36 -6.76 -22.83
C TYR A 432 -12.12 -6.39 -23.66
N LEU A 433 -11.10 -7.26 -23.69
CA LEU A 433 -9.88 -7.05 -24.46
C LEU A 433 -10.11 -7.02 -25.97
N LYS A 434 -11.10 -7.77 -26.49
CA LYS A 434 -11.48 -7.70 -27.92
C LYS A 434 -12.00 -6.30 -28.28
N VAL A 435 -12.77 -5.69 -27.38
CA VAL A 435 -13.29 -4.33 -27.58
C VAL A 435 -12.18 -3.30 -27.44
N THR A 436 -11.43 -3.30 -26.34
CA THR A 436 -10.38 -2.31 -26.08
C THR A 436 -9.28 -2.29 -27.14
N ASN A 437 -8.96 -3.45 -27.73
CA ASN A 437 -7.96 -3.54 -28.81
C ASN A 437 -8.55 -3.40 -30.22
N GLY A 438 -9.82 -3.07 -30.36
CA GLY A 438 -10.47 -2.89 -31.67
C GLY A 438 -10.40 -4.13 -32.59
N PHE A 439 -10.41 -5.36 -32.02
CA PHE A 439 -10.32 -6.57 -32.83
C PHE A 439 -11.54 -6.71 -33.74
N HIS A 440 -11.38 -7.37 -34.89
CA HIS A 440 -12.41 -7.49 -35.94
C HIS A 440 -13.81 -7.92 -35.47
N ASN A 441 -13.92 -8.56 -34.31
CA ASN A 441 -15.18 -9.02 -33.71
C ASN A 441 -15.66 -8.13 -32.52
N TRP A 442 -15.09 -6.94 -32.33
CA TRP A 442 -15.46 -6.02 -31.25
C TRP A 442 -16.97 -5.71 -31.22
N GLN A 443 -17.56 -5.44 -32.37
CA GLN A 443 -19.00 -5.16 -32.51
C GLN A 443 -19.86 -6.35 -32.07
N GLN A 444 -19.47 -7.57 -32.40
CA GLN A 444 -20.17 -8.77 -31.97
C GLN A 444 -20.16 -8.95 -30.45
N VAL A 445 -19.09 -8.48 -29.79
CA VAL A 445 -19.02 -8.48 -28.33
C VAL A 445 -19.98 -7.46 -27.75
N LEU A 446 -20.03 -6.24 -28.27
CA LEU A 446 -20.98 -5.23 -27.81
C LEU A 446 -22.43 -5.71 -28.01
N ASP A 447 -22.74 -6.31 -29.17
CA ASP A 447 -24.05 -6.89 -29.48
C ASP A 447 -24.39 -8.07 -28.52
N LYS A 448 -23.42 -8.94 -28.20
CA LYS A 448 -23.57 -10.06 -27.23
C LYS A 448 -24.05 -9.59 -25.87
N TYR A 449 -23.54 -8.47 -25.40
CA TYR A 449 -23.87 -7.91 -24.08
C TYR A 449 -24.92 -6.80 -24.14
N ASN A 450 -25.57 -6.61 -25.30
CA ASN A 450 -26.60 -5.58 -25.53
C ASN A 450 -26.12 -4.16 -25.15
N ILE A 451 -24.89 -3.82 -25.54
CA ILE A 451 -24.25 -2.53 -25.22
C ILE A 451 -24.61 -1.52 -26.32
N HIS A 452 -25.25 -0.45 -25.91
CA HIS A 452 -25.64 0.66 -26.78
C HIS A 452 -24.98 1.98 -26.44
N LEU A 453 -24.16 2.03 -25.36
CA LEU A 453 -23.43 3.21 -24.93
C LEU A 453 -22.03 2.80 -24.49
N VAL A 454 -21.02 3.50 -25.05
CA VAL A 454 -19.60 3.28 -24.79
C VAL A 454 -18.97 4.58 -24.34
N LEU A 455 -18.24 4.55 -23.20
CA LEU A 455 -17.41 5.64 -22.70
C LEU A 455 -15.98 5.15 -22.54
N PHE A 456 -15.00 5.85 -23.10
CA PHE A 456 -13.60 5.44 -22.99
C PHE A 456 -12.62 6.60 -23.14
N ASP A 457 -11.41 6.38 -22.64
CA ASP A 457 -10.24 7.23 -22.83
C ASP A 457 -9.66 6.98 -24.23
N TYR A 458 -9.94 7.86 -25.19
CA TYR A 458 -9.48 7.68 -26.56
C TYR A 458 -7.99 7.95 -26.76
N VAL A 459 -7.34 8.62 -25.79
CA VAL A 459 -5.89 8.84 -25.80
C VAL A 459 -5.14 7.53 -25.46
N GLU A 460 -5.70 6.73 -24.55
CA GLU A 460 -5.16 5.42 -24.18
C GLU A 460 -5.60 4.31 -25.15
N LEU A 461 -6.85 4.34 -25.60
CA LEU A 461 -7.46 3.29 -26.44
C LEU A 461 -7.57 3.74 -27.89
N THR A 462 -6.46 4.14 -28.50
CA THR A 462 -6.40 4.65 -29.88
C THR A 462 -6.94 3.65 -30.91
N GLN A 463 -6.68 2.35 -30.73
CA GLN A 463 -7.18 1.32 -31.64
C GLN A 463 -8.71 1.17 -31.58
N LEU A 464 -9.30 1.28 -30.38
CA LEU A 464 -10.75 1.30 -30.23
C LEU A 464 -11.32 2.56 -30.87
N ASP A 465 -10.71 3.73 -30.63
CA ASP A 465 -11.16 4.99 -31.20
C ASP A 465 -11.21 4.96 -32.72
N GLU A 466 -10.12 4.54 -33.39
CA GLU A 466 -10.06 4.40 -34.83
C GLU A 466 -11.15 3.44 -35.38
N THR A 467 -11.37 2.33 -34.67
CA THR A 467 -12.29 1.28 -35.11
C THR A 467 -13.75 1.69 -34.92
N ILE A 468 -14.12 2.22 -33.74
CA ILE A 468 -15.53 2.55 -33.43
C ILE A 468 -15.98 3.84 -34.13
N SER A 469 -15.11 4.85 -34.21
CA SER A 469 -15.39 6.11 -34.91
C SER A 469 -15.50 5.92 -36.44
N GLY A 470 -14.88 4.88 -36.99
CA GLY A 470 -15.04 4.49 -38.39
C GLY A 470 -16.33 3.73 -38.71
N SER A 471 -17.13 3.35 -37.71
CA SER A 471 -18.33 2.55 -37.88
C SER A 471 -19.59 3.42 -38.01
N ALA A 472 -20.33 3.30 -39.08
CA ALA A 472 -21.62 4.00 -39.29
C ALA A 472 -22.71 3.61 -38.26
N LYS A 473 -22.48 2.60 -37.43
CA LYS A 473 -23.41 2.15 -36.41
C LYS A 473 -23.33 2.98 -35.10
N TRP A 474 -22.27 3.77 -34.95
CA TRP A 474 -21.99 4.50 -33.72
C TRP A 474 -21.90 5.99 -33.98
N GLU A 475 -22.59 6.77 -33.17
CA GLU A 475 -22.60 8.23 -33.19
C GLU A 475 -21.85 8.78 -31.98
N GLU A 476 -20.89 9.70 -32.18
CA GLU A 476 -20.22 10.43 -31.13
C GLU A 476 -21.16 11.51 -30.57
N VAL A 477 -21.57 11.35 -29.31
CA VAL A 477 -22.49 12.29 -28.64
C VAL A 477 -21.77 13.21 -27.66
N TYR A 478 -20.52 12.86 -27.29
CA TYR A 478 -19.67 13.67 -26.43
C TYR A 478 -18.20 13.42 -26.71
N CYS A 479 -17.40 14.49 -26.69
CA CYS A 479 -15.95 14.43 -26.76
C CYS A 479 -15.35 15.58 -25.92
N ASP A 480 -14.34 15.29 -25.12
CA ASP A 480 -13.48 16.29 -24.48
C ASP A 480 -12.01 16.04 -24.82
N GLU A 481 -11.09 16.58 -24.05
CA GLU A 481 -9.66 16.47 -24.31
C GLU A 481 -9.12 15.04 -24.20
N ARG A 482 -9.90 14.10 -23.60
CA ARG A 482 -9.43 12.75 -23.29
C ARG A 482 -10.50 11.67 -23.43
N PHE A 483 -11.76 11.99 -23.26
CA PHE A 483 -12.85 11.00 -23.22
C PHE A 483 -13.85 11.21 -24.33
N LYS A 484 -14.34 10.09 -24.90
CA LYS A 484 -15.45 10.06 -25.84
C LYS A 484 -16.60 9.24 -25.30
N ILE A 485 -17.80 9.63 -25.68
CA ILE A 485 -19.01 8.85 -25.49
C ILE A 485 -19.67 8.65 -26.84
N LEU A 486 -19.93 7.38 -27.17
CA LEU A 486 -20.64 7.02 -28.39
C LEU A 486 -21.89 6.22 -28.05
N VAL A 487 -22.92 6.40 -28.88
CA VAL A 487 -24.19 5.70 -28.78
C VAL A 487 -24.43 4.93 -30.07
N GLN A 488 -24.99 3.74 -29.94
CA GLN A 488 -25.36 2.92 -31.09
C GLN A 488 -26.65 3.48 -31.73
N ASN A 489 -26.64 3.72 -33.06
CA ASN A 489 -27.76 4.19 -33.85
C ASN A 489 -28.88 3.14 -33.97
#